data_927fa544ccaf5125b30307629abea6f3
#
_entry.id   927fa544ccaf5125b30307629abea6f3
#
_cell.length_a   1.000
_cell.length_b   1.000
_cell.length_c   1.000
_cell.angle_alpha   90.00
_cell.angle_beta   90.00
_cell.angle_gamma   90.00
#
_symmetry.space_group_name_H-M   'P 1'
#
loop_
_entity.id
_entity.type
_entity.pdbx_description
1 polymer ?
#
loop_
_entity_poly.entity_id
_entity_poly.type
_entity_poly.pdbx_seq_one_letter_code
_entity_poly.pdbx_strand_id
1 'polypeptide(L)'
;MALPQLSIWQPGDGLRKIKYKYHVCLIVIFSVLIRLLFLTDRYLWCDEASSVLISRHSVDNQLFHAAFDVHPPLYYLLLHDWIILLGDSIAAVRSLSLLFGILTVVLVIALTRWLANERTAFLAGWFAALMPMAVHYSQETRMYALMGMLTLAAALALMMWIKTPTHNRYLVAYALLMTFSFYTHYFTLFTLIAHWIAVTILSCQSHKTACYLKLPGWWFANLAIAVAYLPWLPVLFNLLTHLAQLRAGNDIGWIPPVTWRDLPAMYWHFFTGNNGQGFPSFILWLAVGGFIGTVGRISLCNGEYERYQLILFCNLVIPVMLVFIISWWMPLFIDRYFFFSSLSIPPLLAVLLTRAKKAVCGFWFILFTLLFGYGSYHNNPEHIDEFKPLVNYINTRHQPNDAVVVSKMFDYLSYVYYNKRDYRTFLYTPHNAHGTSGRPNAYGFGSLFYAQADQTYIDTLTTLSKSYHRVWLVSGGNFSQDYPLPSEWQNIAKFRSGRFQVQLFVIPTQQARQMQ
;
A
#
# COMPACT_ATOMS: atom_id res chain seq x y z
N MET A 1 13.69 36.18 -35.86
CA MET A 1 12.79 36.86 -34.91
C MET A 1 11.36 36.61 -35.39
N ALA A 2 10.68 35.64 -34.83
CA ALA A 2 9.26 35.40 -35.09
C ALA A 2 8.54 35.79 -33.78
N LEU A 3 7.65 36.78 -33.88
CA LEU A 3 6.79 37.28 -32.81
C LEU A 3 5.89 36.15 -32.27
N PRO A 4 5.61 36.09 -30.98
CA PRO A 4 4.67 35.13 -30.43
C PRO A 4 3.28 35.49 -30.98
N GLN A 5 2.64 34.54 -31.64
CA GLN A 5 1.24 34.66 -32.00
C GLN A 5 0.41 34.79 -30.73
N LEU A 6 -0.07 35.99 -30.46
CA LEU A 6 -1.12 36.27 -29.49
C LEU A 6 -2.34 35.42 -29.89
N SER A 7 -2.67 34.44 -29.07
CA SER A 7 -3.88 33.63 -29.24
C SER A 7 -5.09 34.58 -29.21
N ILE A 8 -5.69 34.79 -30.36
CA ILE A 8 -6.95 35.53 -30.51
C ILE A 8 -8.01 34.78 -29.67
N TRP A 9 -8.52 35.45 -28.65
CA TRP A 9 -9.56 34.95 -27.77
C TRP A 9 -10.83 34.67 -28.60
N GLN A 10 -11.18 33.38 -28.80
CA GLN A 10 -12.43 33.00 -29.45
C GLN A 10 -13.54 32.92 -28.41
N PRO A 11 -14.75 33.46 -28.66
CA PRO A 11 -15.86 33.49 -27.69
C PRO A 11 -16.29 32.11 -27.13
N GLY A 12 -15.90 31.00 -27.76
CA GLY A 12 -16.16 29.63 -27.31
C GLY A 12 -15.17 29.08 -26.28
N ASP A 13 -13.99 29.69 -26.10
CA ASP A 13 -12.95 29.16 -25.24
C ASP A 13 -13.29 29.23 -23.73
N GLY A 14 -14.03 30.25 -23.33
CA GLY A 14 -14.52 30.43 -21.96
C GLY A 14 -15.48 29.31 -21.53
N LEU A 15 -16.48 29.03 -22.36
CA LEU A 15 -17.50 28.01 -22.15
C LEU A 15 -16.89 26.60 -22.16
N ARG A 16 -15.92 26.33 -23.02
CA ARG A 16 -15.20 25.06 -23.07
C ARG A 16 -14.37 24.83 -21.81
N LYS A 17 -13.63 25.84 -21.33
CA LYS A 17 -12.85 25.78 -20.06
C LYS A 17 -13.77 25.59 -18.86
N ILE A 18 -14.94 26.24 -18.85
CA ILE A 18 -15.93 26.08 -17.77
C ILE A 18 -16.45 24.63 -17.76
N LYS A 19 -16.88 24.09 -18.90
CA LYS A 19 -17.36 22.69 -19.02
C LYS A 19 -16.30 21.68 -18.55
N TYR A 20 -15.04 21.87 -18.91
CA TYR A 20 -13.96 20.99 -18.48
C TYR A 20 -13.80 21.02 -16.96
N LYS A 21 -13.80 22.19 -16.32
CA LYS A 21 -13.72 22.32 -14.86
C LYS A 21 -14.85 21.57 -14.16
N TYR A 22 -16.08 21.67 -14.67
CA TYR A 22 -17.23 20.92 -14.14
C TYR A 22 -17.01 19.40 -14.23
N HIS A 23 -16.52 18.89 -15.37
CA HIS A 23 -16.20 17.47 -15.50
C HIS A 23 -15.13 17.01 -14.51
N VAL A 24 -14.08 17.79 -14.30
CA VAL A 24 -13.05 17.49 -13.30
C VAL A 24 -13.65 17.47 -11.91
N CYS A 25 -14.43 18.49 -11.52
CA CYS A 25 -15.10 18.51 -10.22
C CYS A 25 -16.01 17.29 -10.00
N LEU A 26 -16.79 16.91 -11.03
CA LEU A 26 -17.67 15.73 -10.95
C LEU A 26 -16.87 14.44 -10.74
N ILE A 27 -15.75 14.24 -11.44
CA ILE A 27 -14.89 13.06 -11.24
C ILE A 27 -14.30 13.06 -9.82
N VAL A 28 -13.84 14.23 -9.34
CA VAL A 28 -13.27 14.33 -7.99
C VAL A 28 -14.33 14.03 -6.93
N ILE A 29 -15.52 14.62 -7.04
CA ILE A 29 -16.64 14.34 -6.10
C ILE A 29 -17.00 12.85 -6.16
N PHE A 30 -17.13 12.27 -7.34
CA PHE A 30 -17.39 10.85 -7.51
C PHE A 30 -16.29 9.98 -6.89
N SER A 31 -15.03 10.36 -7.09
CA SER A 31 -13.88 9.69 -6.48
C SER A 31 -13.90 9.73 -4.95
N VAL A 32 -14.30 10.88 -4.38
CA VAL A 32 -14.48 11.03 -2.91
C VAL A 32 -15.59 10.10 -2.44
N LEU A 33 -16.76 10.14 -3.09
CA LEU A 33 -17.91 9.32 -2.69
C LEU A 33 -17.57 7.82 -2.70
N ILE A 34 -16.95 7.31 -3.77
CA ILE A 34 -16.57 5.89 -3.85
C ILE A 34 -15.59 5.51 -2.73
N ARG A 35 -14.63 6.39 -2.40
CA ARG A 35 -13.63 6.13 -1.37
C ARG A 35 -14.16 6.30 0.05
N LEU A 36 -15.27 6.99 0.23
CA LEU A 36 -15.99 7.06 1.51
C LEU A 36 -16.89 5.84 1.73
N LEU A 37 -17.34 5.17 0.65
CA LEU A 37 -18.10 3.93 0.79
C LEU A 37 -17.25 2.89 1.51
N PHE A 38 -17.80 2.28 2.54
CA PHE A 38 -17.19 1.21 3.34
C PHE A 38 -15.86 1.60 4.04
N LEU A 39 -15.54 2.90 4.16
CA LEU A 39 -14.28 3.35 4.77
C LEU A 39 -14.09 2.85 6.20
N THR A 40 -15.18 2.71 6.96
CA THR A 40 -15.17 2.33 8.38
C THR A 40 -15.70 0.93 8.66
N ASP A 41 -16.16 0.21 7.64
CA ASP A 41 -16.87 -1.05 7.82
C ASP A 41 -15.92 -2.22 8.14
N ARG A 42 -14.66 -2.12 7.74
CA ARG A 42 -13.61 -3.08 8.06
C ARG A 42 -12.86 -2.68 9.34
N TYR A 43 -12.58 -3.66 10.21
CA TYR A 43 -11.69 -3.41 11.34
C TYR A 43 -10.28 -3.01 10.87
N LEU A 44 -9.55 -2.32 11.76
CA LEU A 44 -8.16 -1.96 11.52
C LEU A 44 -7.31 -3.23 11.66
N TRP A 45 -6.89 -3.81 10.52
CA TRP A 45 -6.12 -5.03 10.53
C TRP A 45 -4.64 -4.78 10.93
N CYS A 46 -3.89 -5.84 11.13
CA CYS A 46 -2.54 -5.84 11.66
C CYS A 46 -1.63 -4.69 11.19
N ASP A 47 -1.45 -4.55 9.86
CA ASP A 47 -0.53 -3.56 9.30
C ASP A 47 -1.02 -2.12 9.50
N GLU A 48 -2.35 -1.88 9.45
CA GLU A 48 -2.92 -0.57 9.76
C GLU A 48 -2.78 -0.25 11.26
N ALA A 49 -3.09 -1.23 12.12
CA ALA A 49 -2.94 -1.09 13.57
C ALA A 49 -1.49 -0.80 13.95
N SER A 50 -0.53 -1.50 13.36
CA SER A 50 0.90 -1.24 13.53
C SER A 50 1.27 0.20 13.12
N SER A 51 0.78 0.68 11.97
CA SER A 51 1.03 2.06 11.52
C SER A 51 0.54 3.09 12.53
N VAL A 52 -0.67 2.89 13.08
CA VAL A 52 -1.23 3.79 14.09
C VAL A 52 -0.45 3.70 15.41
N LEU A 53 -0.09 2.49 15.86
CA LEU A 53 0.67 2.30 17.10
C LEU A 53 2.07 2.95 16.99
N ILE A 54 2.79 2.77 15.90
CA ILE A 54 4.07 3.47 15.64
C ILE A 54 3.85 4.99 15.67
N SER A 55 2.81 5.48 14.98
CA SER A 55 2.55 6.92 14.87
C SER A 55 2.06 7.59 16.16
N ARG A 56 1.68 6.83 17.19
CA ARG A 56 1.36 7.37 18.53
C ARG A 56 2.60 7.71 19.36
N HIS A 57 3.76 7.20 19.00
CA HIS A 57 5.01 7.47 19.69
C HIS A 57 5.58 8.86 19.33
N SER A 58 6.55 9.34 20.13
CA SER A 58 7.36 10.52 19.79
C SER A 58 8.15 10.29 18.49
N VAL A 59 8.54 11.37 17.82
CA VAL A 59 9.26 11.30 16.54
C VAL A 59 10.51 10.41 16.63
N ASP A 60 11.30 10.53 17.71
CA ASP A 60 12.49 9.70 17.89
C ASP A 60 12.17 8.21 17.97
N ASN A 61 11.12 7.85 18.70
CA ASN A 61 10.66 6.47 18.80
C ASN A 61 10.05 5.98 17.48
N GLN A 62 9.37 6.83 16.72
CA GLN A 62 8.89 6.48 15.37
C GLN A 62 10.05 6.16 14.43
N LEU A 63 11.12 6.97 14.45
CA LEU A 63 12.32 6.73 13.66
C LEU A 63 13.00 5.41 14.09
N PHE A 64 13.06 5.15 15.40
CA PHE A 64 13.55 3.88 15.94
C PHE A 64 12.72 2.69 15.42
N HIS A 65 11.40 2.71 15.56
CA HIS A 65 10.55 1.62 15.09
C HIS A 65 10.62 1.43 13.57
N ALA A 66 10.64 2.52 12.80
CA ALA A 66 10.80 2.46 11.35
C ALA A 66 12.18 1.91 10.93
N ALA A 67 13.23 2.08 11.74
CA ALA A 67 14.54 1.49 11.48
C ALA A 67 14.56 -0.04 11.62
N PHE A 68 13.62 -0.60 12.36
CA PHE A 68 13.41 -2.04 12.51
C PHE A 68 12.19 -2.55 11.73
N ASP A 69 11.55 -1.70 10.92
CA ASP A 69 10.45 -2.08 10.04
C ASP A 69 10.92 -2.27 8.60
N VAL A 70 10.07 -2.88 7.78
CA VAL A 70 10.27 -3.06 6.34
C VAL A 70 9.88 -1.83 5.53
N HIS A 71 9.53 -0.72 6.18
CA HIS A 71 9.10 0.52 5.52
C HIS A 71 9.79 1.74 6.14
N PRO A 72 10.20 2.73 5.29
CA PRO A 72 10.77 4.01 5.75
C PRO A 72 9.77 4.89 6.51
N PRO A 73 10.23 5.95 7.23
CA PRO A 73 9.46 6.62 8.27
C PRO A 73 8.43 7.65 7.80
N LEU A 74 8.48 8.16 6.56
CA LEU A 74 7.73 9.37 6.17
C LEU A 74 6.23 9.25 6.39
N TYR A 75 5.63 8.09 6.07
CA TYR A 75 4.20 7.89 6.26
C TYR A 75 3.81 7.92 7.73
N TYR A 76 4.61 7.33 8.61
CA TYR A 76 4.35 7.30 10.06
C TYR A 76 4.44 8.70 10.68
N LEU A 77 5.41 9.51 10.25
CA LEU A 77 5.54 10.90 10.67
C LEU A 77 4.33 11.74 10.24
N LEU A 78 3.88 11.61 8.99
CA LEU A 78 2.68 12.31 8.50
C LEU A 78 1.41 11.83 9.22
N LEU A 79 1.32 10.54 9.52
CA LEU A 79 0.17 9.98 10.26
C LEU A 79 0.18 10.45 11.72
N HIS A 80 1.34 10.65 12.34
CA HIS A 80 1.46 11.24 13.67
C HIS A 80 0.80 12.63 13.75
N ASP A 81 1.22 13.54 12.87
CA ASP A 81 0.66 14.88 12.81
C ASP A 81 -0.84 14.84 12.50
N TRP A 82 -1.24 13.91 11.63
CA TRP A 82 -2.64 13.70 11.27
C TRP A 82 -3.49 13.21 12.44
N ILE A 83 -2.96 12.31 13.27
CA ILE A 83 -3.60 11.83 14.50
C ILE A 83 -3.73 12.96 15.54
N ILE A 84 -2.71 13.80 15.67
CA ILE A 84 -2.78 14.98 16.56
C ILE A 84 -3.92 15.91 16.11
N LEU A 85 -4.09 16.09 14.81
CA LEU A 85 -5.08 17.01 14.24
C LEU A 85 -6.51 16.46 14.30
N LEU A 86 -6.72 15.18 13.93
CA LEU A 86 -8.05 14.60 13.69
C LEU A 86 -8.42 13.45 14.63
N GLY A 87 -7.51 13.06 15.53
CA GLY A 87 -7.67 11.89 16.38
C GLY A 87 -7.33 10.58 15.70
N ASP A 88 -7.52 9.48 16.42
CA ASP A 88 -7.10 8.14 16.03
C ASP A 88 -8.28 7.20 15.69
N SER A 89 -9.46 7.73 15.38
CA SER A 89 -10.57 6.92 14.90
C SER A 89 -10.26 6.28 13.53
N ILE A 90 -10.93 5.18 13.19
CA ILE A 90 -10.73 4.49 11.89
C ILE A 90 -10.90 5.46 10.72
N ALA A 91 -11.96 6.28 10.75
CA ALA A 91 -12.20 7.30 9.73
C ALA A 91 -11.05 8.31 9.65
N ALA A 92 -10.57 8.80 10.79
CA ALA A 92 -9.51 9.78 10.86
C ALA A 92 -8.18 9.22 10.30
N VAL A 93 -7.74 8.05 10.75
CA VAL A 93 -6.46 7.49 10.29
C VAL A 93 -6.47 7.08 8.82
N ARG A 94 -7.59 6.56 8.30
CA ARG A 94 -7.75 6.22 6.87
C ARG A 94 -7.89 7.45 5.98
N SER A 95 -8.40 8.58 6.50
CA SER A 95 -8.58 9.80 5.72
C SER A 95 -7.27 10.41 5.19
N LEU A 96 -6.12 10.13 5.81
CA LEU A 96 -4.82 10.53 5.28
C LEU A 96 -4.52 9.84 3.94
N SER A 97 -4.67 8.52 3.87
CA SER A 97 -4.49 7.77 2.62
C SER A 97 -5.57 8.12 1.59
N LEU A 98 -6.80 8.39 2.04
CA LEU A 98 -7.89 8.86 1.20
C LEU A 98 -7.55 10.20 0.54
N LEU A 99 -6.99 11.15 1.27
CA LEU A 99 -6.51 12.42 0.73
C LEU A 99 -5.49 12.20 -0.39
N PHE A 100 -4.46 11.38 -0.17
CA PHE A 100 -3.46 11.06 -1.19
C PHE A 100 -4.07 10.34 -2.40
N GLY A 101 -5.05 9.46 -2.20
CA GLY A 101 -5.78 8.81 -3.27
C GLY A 101 -6.59 9.79 -4.13
N ILE A 102 -7.24 10.78 -3.54
CA ILE A 102 -7.96 11.84 -4.28
C ILE A 102 -6.96 12.72 -5.04
N LEU A 103 -5.87 13.14 -4.41
CA LEU A 103 -4.80 13.90 -5.07
C LEU A 103 -4.20 13.14 -6.24
N THR A 104 -4.08 11.80 -6.12
CA THR A 104 -3.65 10.94 -7.23
C THR A 104 -4.62 11.00 -8.42
N VAL A 105 -5.93 10.99 -8.20
CA VAL A 105 -6.92 11.14 -9.29
C VAL A 105 -6.79 12.49 -9.97
N VAL A 106 -6.65 13.58 -9.21
CA VAL A 106 -6.41 14.93 -9.75
C VAL A 106 -5.11 14.96 -10.57
N LEU A 107 -4.06 14.32 -10.06
CA LEU A 107 -2.76 14.24 -10.74
C LEU A 107 -2.84 13.43 -12.03
N VAL A 108 -3.56 12.30 -12.06
CA VAL A 108 -3.82 11.53 -13.30
C VAL A 108 -4.53 12.40 -14.34
N ILE A 109 -5.55 13.17 -13.94
CA ILE A 109 -6.26 14.09 -14.83
C ILE A 109 -5.29 15.16 -15.39
N ALA A 110 -4.51 15.79 -14.51
CA ALA A 110 -3.57 16.84 -14.89
C ALA A 110 -2.47 16.31 -15.83
N LEU A 111 -1.86 15.17 -15.48
CA LEU A 111 -0.84 14.49 -16.27
C LEU A 111 -1.39 14.11 -17.67
N THR A 112 -2.57 13.50 -17.72
CA THR A 112 -3.15 13.03 -18.98
C THR A 112 -3.62 14.21 -19.86
N ARG A 113 -4.12 15.30 -19.27
CA ARG A 113 -4.41 16.52 -19.99
C ARG A 113 -3.16 17.11 -20.64
N TRP A 114 -2.06 17.14 -19.87
CA TRP A 114 -0.77 17.61 -20.36
C TRP A 114 -0.21 16.71 -21.48
N LEU A 115 -0.38 15.37 -21.31
CA LEU A 115 0.10 14.35 -22.24
C LEU A 115 -0.69 14.31 -23.55
N ALA A 116 -1.99 14.58 -23.53
CA ALA A 116 -2.88 14.44 -24.68
C ALA A 116 -3.89 15.61 -24.79
N ASN A 117 -5.09 15.47 -24.24
CA ASN A 117 -6.15 16.45 -24.32
C ASN A 117 -7.21 16.25 -23.21
N GLU A 118 -8.19 17.16 -23.15
CA GLU A 118 -9.24 17.16 -22.12
C GLU A 118 -10.13 15.92 -22.14
N ARG A 119 -10.44 15.37 -23.33
CA ARG A 119 -11.26 14.16 -23.48
C ARG A 119 -10.52 12.94 -22.92
N THR A 120 -9.24 12.80 -23.27
CA THR A 120 -8.40 11.72 -22.76
C THR A 120 -8.21 11.83 -21.25
N ALA A 121 -8.02 13.05 -20.74
CA ALA A 121 -7.91 13.31 -19.31
C ALA A 121 -9.19 12.94 -18.54
N PHE A 122 -10.36 13.20 -19.10
CA PHE A 122 -11.64 12.78 -18.54
C PHE A 122 -11.70 11.24 -18.39
N LEU A 123 -11.37 10.51 -19.45
CA LEU A 123 -11.38 9.04 -19.42
C LEU A 123 -10.37 8.50 -18.39
N ALA A 124 -9.15 9.05 -18.36
CA ALA A 124 -8.13 8.65 -17.41
C ALA A 124 -8.55 8.91 -15.96
N GLY A 125 -9.10 10.10 -15.68
CA GLY A 125 -9.62 10.45 -14.36
C GLY A 125 -10.76 9.55 -13.92
N TRP A 126 -11.69 9.24 -14.84
CA TRP A 126 -12.78 8.31 -14.59
C TRP A 126 -12.28 6.91 -14.22
N PHE A 127 -11.33 6.37 -14.99
CA PHE A 127 -10.72 5.08 -14.68
C PHE A 127 -9.92 5.09 -13.37
N ALA A 128 -9.16 6.16 -13.10
CA ALA A 128 -8.43 6.29 -11.85
C ALA A 128 -9.35 6.40 -10.61
N ALA A 129 -10.53 7.02 -10.79
CA ALA A 129 -11.54 7.09 -9.73
C ALA A 129 -12.12 5.72 -9.38
N LEU A 130 -12.27 4.83 -10.38
CA LEU A 130 -12.89 3.52 -10.26
C LEU A 130 -11.92 2.35 -10.10
N MET A 131 -10.63 2.55 -10.38
CA MET A 131 -9.65 1.47 -10.40
C MET A 131 -9.57 0.75 -9.05
N PRO A 132 -9.74 -0.60 -8.99
CA PRO A 132 -9.87 -1.35 -7.74
C PRO A 132 -8.75 -1.10 -6.75
N MET A 133 -7.49 -1.22 -7.20
CA MET A 133 -6.33 -0.94 -6.33
C MET A 133 -6.28 0.52 -5.86
N ALA A 134 -6.68 1.48 -6.71
CA ALA A 134 -6.68 2.89 -6.34
C ALA A 134 -7.76 3.23 -5.29
N VAL A 135 -8.89 2.56 -5.32
CA VAL A 135 -9.92 2.67 -4.28
C VAL A 135 -9.44 1.99 -3.00
N HIS A 136 -9.00 0.72 -3.09
CA HIS A 136 -8.58 -0.09 -1.95
C HIS A 136 -7.46 0.57 -1.13
N TYR A 137 -6.32 0.93 -1.77
CA TYR A 137 -5.19 1.54 -1.05
C TYR A 137 -5.40 3.00 -0.63
N SER A 138 -6.47 3.66 -1.12
CA SER A 138 -6.92 4.93 -0.56
C SER A 138 -7.70 4.77 0.76
N GLN A 139 -8.21 3.56 1.04
CA GLN A 139 -9.00 3.23 2.23
C GLN A 139 -8.18 2.46 3.28
N GLU A 140 -6.88 2.39 3.12
CA GLU A 140 -5.98 1.67 4.00
C GLU A 140 -4.96 2.62 4.64
N THR A 141 -4.78 2.52 5.97
CA THR A 141 -3.83 3.35 6.72
C THR A 141 -2.40 2.83 6.49
N ARG A 142 -1.95 2.92 5.23
CA ARG A 142 -0.63 2.47 4.78
C ARG A 142 -0.03 3.44 3.76
N MET A 143 1.26 3.35 3.56
CA MET A 143 2.06 4.27 2.75
C MET A 143 1.81 4.19 1.23
N TYR A 144 1.04 3.22 0.74
CA TYR A 144 0.93 2.94 -0.70
C TYR A 144 0.32 4.10 -1.48
N ALA A 145 -0.75 4.74 -0.96
CA ALA A 145 -1.37 5.90 -1.61
C ALA A 145 -0.41 7.09 -1.71
N LEU A 146 0.38 7.35 -0.67
CA LEU A 146 1.41 8.40 -0.67
C LEU A 146 2.51 8.08 -1.69
N MET A 147 3.04 6.86 -1.70
CA MET A 147 4.05 6.43 -2.66
C MET A 147 3.55 6.58 -4.11
N GLY A 148 2.32 6.12 -4.39
CA GLY A 148 1.72 6.23 -5.72
C GLY A 148 1.59 7.67 -6.19
N MET A 149 1.12 8.57 -5.32
CA MET A 149 1.03 10.00 -5.61
C MET A 149 2.41 10.62 -5.90
N LEU A 150 3.40 10.34 -5.05
CA LEU A 150 4.74 10.91 -5.18
C LEU A 150 5.46 10.43 -6.45
N THR A 151 5.40 9.14 -6.75
CA THR A 151 6.03 8.56 -7.95
C THR A 151 5.37 9.06 -9.24
N LEU A 152 4.04 9.19 -9.25
CA LEU A 152 3.32 9.73 -10.41
C LEU A 152 3.61 11.22 -10.62
N ALA A 153 3.70 12.00 -9.53
CA ALA A 153 4.10 13.41 -9.58
C ALA A 153 5.55 13.57 -10.08
N ALA A 154 6.46 12.68 -9.62
CA ALA A 154 7.84 12.65 -10.11
C ALA A 154 7.91 12.32 -11.61
N ALA A 155 7.11 11.37 -12.09
CA ALA A 155 7.00 11.08 -13.51
C ALA A 155 6.53 12.30 -14.33
N LEU A 156 5.52 13.04 -13.83
CA LEU A 156 5.08 14.29 -14.47
C LEU A 156 6.19 15.34 -14.49
N ALA A 157 6.90 15.54 -13.37
CA ALA A 157 8.02 16.49 -13.31
C ALA A 157 9.13 16.11 -14.30
N LEU A 158 9.46 14.81 -14.42
CA LEU A 158 10.41 14.29 -15.39
C LEU A 158 9.96 14.56 -16.84
N MET A 159 8.68 14.31 -17.16
CA MET A 159 8.11 14.60 -18.47
C MET A 159 8.19 16.09 -18.82
N MET A 160 7.89 16.97 -17.85
CA MET A 160 7.97 18.43 -18.02
C MET A 160 9.42 18.86 -18.26
N TRP A 161 10.39 18.27 -17.59
CA TRP A 161 11.80 18.53 -17.87
C TRP A 161 12.23 18.04 -19.25
N ILE A 162 11.85 16.84 -19.65
CA ILE A 162 12.16 16.30 -20.99
C ILE A 162 11.60 17.21 -22.08
N LYS A 163 10.43 17.84 -21.86
CA LYS A 163 9.84 18.82 -22.79
C LYS A 163 10.66 20.12 -22.86
N THR A 164 11.14 20.60 -21.71
CA THR A 164 11.85 21.86 -21.57
C THR A 164 13.14 21.69 -20.74
N PRO A 165 14.20 21.07 -21.32
CA PRO A 165 15.40 20.68 -20.57
C PRO A 165 16.19 21.84 -19.96
N THR A 166 15.92 23.08 -20.38
CA THR A 166 16.53 24.30 -19.85
C THR A 166 15.92 24.73 -18.49
N HIS A 167 14.76 24.18 -18.10
CA HIS A 167 14.07 24.56 -16.87
C HIS A 167 14.39 23.57 -15.73
N ASN A 168 15.50 23.79 -15.03
CA ASN A 168 15.95 22.93 -13.92
C ASN A 168 14.96 22.84 -12.75
N ARG A 169 13.98 23.74 -12.63
CA ARG A 169 12.92 23.68 -11.62
C ARG A 169 12.16 22.35 -11.61
N TYR A 170 11.99 21.74 -12.78
CA TYR A 170 11.34 20.42 -12.89
C TYR A 170 12.22 19.29 -12.37
N LEU A 171 13.55 19.39 -12.53
CA LEU A 171 14.48 18.45 -11.92
C LEU A 171 14.56 18.60 -10.41
N VAL A 172 14.47 19.84 -9.90
CA VAL A 172 14.38 20.06 -8.45
C VAL A 172 13.10 19.43 -7.90
N ALA A 173 11.94 19.66 -8.54
CA ALA A 173 10.69 19.02 -8.15
C ALA A 173 10.79 17.48 -8.23
N TYR A 174 11.38 16.93 -9.30
CA TYR A 174 11.63 15.51 -9.46
C TYR A 174 12.49 14.95 -8.33
N ALA A 175 13.61 15.60 -8.01
CA ALA A 175 14.51 15.15 -6.96
C ALA A 175 13.83 15.17 -5.58
N LEU A 176 13.08 16.21 -5.24
CA LEU A 176 12.32 16.27 -3.98
C LEU A 176 11.25 15.17 -3.89
N LEU A 177 10.46 14.99 -4.95
CA LEU A 177 9.39 13.99 -4.99
C LEU A 177 9.95 12.56 -4.89
N MET A 178 11.05 12.27 -5.60
CA MET A 178 11.72 10.98 -5.51
C MET A 178 12.34 10.76 -4.12
N THR A 179 12.95 11.78 -3.52
CA THR A 179 13.49 11.69 -2.15
C THR A 179 12.37 11.36 -1.14
N PHE A 180 11.26 12.09 -1.16
CA PHE A 180 10.12 11.78 -0.29
C PHE A 180 9.53 10.40 -0.57
N SER A 181 9.52 9.96 -1.83
CA SER A 181 9.10 8.62 -2.19
C SER A 181 10.04 7.55 -1.62
N PHE A 182 11.36 7.75 -1.62
CA PHE A 182 12.33 6.86 -0.99
C PHE A 182 12.14 6.77 0.52
N TYR A 183 11.81 7.88 1.19
CA TYR A 183 11.45 7.88 2.61
C TYR A 183 10.04 7.34 2.90
N THR A 184 9.29 6.99 1.83
CA THR A 184 7.97 6.36 1.94
C THR A 184 8.03 4.84 1.73
N HIS A 185 8.77 4.35 0.72
CA HIS A 185 8.84 2.94 0.39
C HIS A 185 10.10 2.57 -0.41
N TYR A 186 10.75 1.48 -0.05
CA TYR A 186 11.99 1.02 -0.72
C TYR A 186 11.81 0.69 -2.21
N PHE A 187 10.61 0.29 -2.65
CA PHE A 187 10.32 0.00 -4.06
C PHE A 187 10.36 1.23 -4.98
N THR A 188 10.50 2.43 -4.43
CA THR A 188 10.85 3.65 -5.18
C THR A 188 12.12 3.47 -6.04
N LEU A 189 13.05 2.60 -5.61
CA LEU A 189 14.22 2.24 -6.39
C LEU A 189 13.86 1.73 -7.79
N PHE A 190 12.84 0.89 -7.88
CA PHE A 190 12.41 0.32 -9.17
C PHE A 190 11.76 1.38 -10.08
N THR A 191 11.08 2.39 -9.50
CA THR A 191 10.61 3.57 -10.24
C THR A 191 11.81 4.37 -10.77
N LEU A 192 12.83 4.60 -9.95
CA LEU A 192 14.04 5.31 -10.37
C LEU A 192 14.73 4.59 -11.54
N ILE A 193 14.86 3.27 -11.47
CA ILE A 193 15.41 2.45 -12.56
C ILE A 193 14.54 2.57 -13.82
N ALA A 194 13.21 2.52 -13.69
CA ALA A 194 12.28 2.71 -14.81
C ALA A 194 12.46 4.08 -15.48
N HIS A 195 12.65 5.15 -14.71
CA HIS A 195 12.92 6.49 -15.21
C HIS A 195 14.27 6.55 -15.93
N TRP A 196 15.32 5.93 -15.39
CA TRP A 196 16.62 5.86 -16.04
C TRP A 196 16.55 5.12 -17.38
N ILE A 197 15.84 3.99 -17.43
CA ILE A 197 15.64 3.22 -18.67
C ILE A 197 14.88 4.08 -19.69
N ALA A 198 13.80 4.74 -19.29
CA ALA A 198 13.03 5.61 -20.18
C ALA A 198 13.88 6.76 -20.74
N VAL A 199 14.64 7.47 -19.89
CA VAL A 199 15.54 8.56 -20.30
C VAL A 199 16.65 8.06 -21.23
N THR A 200 17.18 6.86 -21.00
CA THR A 200 18.20 6.23 -21.86
C THR A 200 17.61 5.95 -23.25
N ILE A 201 16.44 5.29 -23.33
CA ILE A 201 15.78 5.01 -24.61
C ILE A 201 15.50 6.30 -25.37
N LEU A 202 14.95 7.33 -24.70
CA LEU A 202 14.68 8.63 -25.30
C LEU A 202 15.95 9.34 -25.79
N SER A 203 17.06 9.20 -25.06
CA SER A 203 18.35 9.75 -25.46
C SER A 203 18.92 9.05 -26.71
N CYS A 204 18.71 7.74 -26.84
CA CYS A 204 19.15 6.96 -28.00
C CYS A 204 18.29 7.22 -29.25
N GLN A 205 16.98 7.45 -29.07
CA GLN A 205 16.04 7.73 -30.16
C GLN A 205 16.21 9.15 -30.75
N SER A 206 16.82 10.04 -29.99
CA SER A 206 16.96 11.45 -30.37
C SER A 206 18.18 11.69 -31.26
N HIS A 207 18.10 11.37 -32.56
CA HIS A 207 19.17 11.64 -33.52
C HIS A 207 19.50 13.12 -33.75
N LYS A 208 18.65 14.08 -33.37
CA LYS A 208 18.81 15.53 -33.66
C LYS A 208 18.54 16.47 -32.47
N THR A 209 18.01 15.99 -31.35
CA THR A 209 17.71 16.79 -30.15
C THR A 209 18.52 16.29 -28.95
N ALA A 210 18.59 17.05 -27.89
CA ALA A 210 19.47 16.82 -26.75
C ALA A 210 19.48 15.37 -26.23
N CYS A 211 20.68 14.77 -26.15
CA CYS A 211 20.88 13.57 -25.34
C CYS A 211 20.73 13.96 -23.86
N TYR A 212 19.60 13.59 -23.24
CA TYR A 212 19.27 13.96 -21.85
C TYR A 212 20.34 13.48 -20.86
N LEU A 213 20.97 12.34 -21.13
CA LEU A 213 22.06 11.81 -20.31
C LEU A 213 23.34 12.68 -20.33
N LYS A 214 23.52 13.57 -21.33
CA LYS A 214 24.62 14.52 -21.39
C LYS A 214 24.36 15.82 -20.61
N LEU A 215 23.11 16.04 -20.17
CA LEU A 215 22.75 17.24 -19.44
C LEU A 215 23.17 17.13 -17.96
N PRO A 216 24.01 18.06 -17.45
CA PRO A 216 24.48 17.99 -16.06
C PRO A 216 23.35 17.98 -15.04
N GLY A 217 22.24 18.70 -15.33
CA GLY A 217 21.07 18.76 -14.45
C GLY A 217 20.49 17.39 -14.09
N TRP A 218 20.49 16.44 -15.03
CA TRP A 218 20.05 15.06 -14.77
C TRP A 218 20.90 14.37 -13.70
N TRP A 219 22.21 14.50 -13.80
CA TRP A 219 23.15 13.91 -12.84
C TRP A 219 23.07 14.58 -11.48
N PHE A 220 22.98 15.92 -11.44
CA PHE A 220 22.81 16.65 -10.18
C PHE A 220 21.50 16.29 -9.48
N ALA A 221 20.39 16.12 -10.19
CA ALA A 221 19.13 15.70 -9.59
C ALA A 221 19.24 14.30 -8.95
N ASN A 222 19.86 13.35 -9.66
CA ASN A 222 20.03 11.99 -9.12
C ASN A 222 21.06 11.93 -7.99
N LEU A 223 22.13 12.73 -8.06
CA LEU A 223 23.07 12.88 -6.96
C LEU A 223 22.39 13.50 -5.72
N ALA A 224 21.54 14.51 -5.90
CA ALA A 224 20.78 15.11 -4.81
C ALA A 224 19.85 14.10 -4.12
N ILE A 225 19.16 13.23 -4.90
CA ILE A 225 18.37 12.12 -4.35
C ILE A 225 19.25 11.19 -3.51
N ALA A 226 20.39 10.77 -4.06
CA ALA A 226 21.30 9.86 -3.38
C ALA A 226 21.85 10.46 -2.08
N VAL A 227 22.31 11.72 -2.12
CA VAL A 227 22.84 12.44 -0.95
C VAL A 227 21.75 12.63 0.11
N ALA A 228 20.53 13.01 -0.30
CA ALA A 228 19.42 13.20 0.63
C ALA A 228 18.98 11.88 1.31
N TYR A 229 19.23 10.72 0.68
CA TYR A 229 18.90 9.41 1.23
C TYR A 229 20.04 8.79 2.07
N LEU A 230 21.27 9.35 2.02
CA LEU A 230 22.42 8.83 2.79
C LEU A 230 22.13 8.60 4.28
N PRO A 231 21.40 9.47 5.00
CA PRO A 231 21.11 9.26 6.42
C PRO A 231 20.34 7.96 6.70
N TRP A 232 19.53 7.48 5.74
CA TRP A 232 18.72 6.27 5.88
C TRP A 232 19.39 5.01 5.30
N LEU A 233 20.48 5.16 4.56
CA LEU A 233 21.19 4.06 3.91
C LEU A 233 21.70 2.99 4.88
N PRO A 234 22.24 3.30 6.09
CA PRO A 234 22.62 2.30 7.08
C PRO A 234 21.45 1.42 7.53
N VAL A 235 20.25 2.02 7.70
CA VAL A 235 19.03 1.30 8.07
C VAL A 235 18.64 0.30 6.97
N LEU A 236 18.65 0.73 5.70
CA LEU A 236 18.40 -0.15 4.57
C LEU A 236 19.42 -1.31 4.52
N PHE A 237 20.69 -1.03 4.76
CA PHE A 237 21.73 -2.05 4.76
C PHE A 237 21.50 -3.07 5.88
N ASN A 238 21.15 -2.63 7.09
CA ASN A 238 20.81 -3.51 8.20
C ASN A 238 19.60 -4.39 7.89
N LEU A 239 18.55 -3.83 7.25
CA LEU A 239 17.39 -4.60 6.81
C LEU A 239 17.79 -5.69 5.80
N LEU A 240 18.60 -5.34 4.79
CA LEU A 240 19.04 -6.31 3.77
C LEU A 240 19.89 -7.43 4.37
N THR A 241 20.79 -7.11 5.32
CA THR A 241 21.59 -8.12 6.03
C THR A 241 20.71 -9.03 6.87
N HIS A 242 19.72 -8.49 7.58
CA HIS A 242 18.76 -9.27 8.34
C HIS A 242 17.95 -10.23 7.46
N LEU A 243 17.43 -9.76 6.32
CA LEU A 243 16.72 -10.60 5.35
C LEU A 243 17.62 -11.71 4.78
N ALA A 244 18.89 -11.40 4.52
CA ALA A 244 19.86 -12.40 4.08
C ALA A 244 20.13 -13.46 5.15
N GLN A 245 20.21 -13.09 6.44
CA GLN A 245 20.37 -14.02 7.57
C GLN A 245 19.15 -14.93 7.74
N LEU A 246 17.92 -14.39 7.70
CA LEU A 246 16.69 -15.19 7.75
C LEU A 246 16.68 -16.25 6.65
N ARG A 247 17.04 -15.86 5.43
CA ARG A 247 17.12 -16.78 4.31
C ARG A 247 18.17 -17.86 4.49
N ALA A 248 19.36 -17.53 5.00
CA ALA A 248 20.41 -18.50 5.29
C ALA A 248 19.95 -19.53 6.33
N GLY A 249 19.04 -19.15 7.24
CA GLY A 249 18.36 -20.02 8.18
C GLY A 249 17.15 -20.78 7.62
N ASN A 250 16.93 -20.77 6.30
CA ASN A 250 15.73 -21.35 5.64
C ASN A 250 14.40 -20.73 6.07
N ASP A 251 14.41 -19.55 6.67
CA ASP A 251 13.18 -18.78 6.90
C ASP A 251 12.87 -17.95 5.65
N ILE A 252 11.98 -18.48 4.80
CA ILE A 252 11.52 -17.80 3.59
C ILE A 252 10.41 -16.77 3.87
N GLY A 253 10.01 -16.63 5.14
CA GLY A 253 8.92 -15.75 5.55
C GLY A 253 7.55 -16.25 5.09
N TRP A 254 6.57 -15.33 5.09
CA TRP A 254 5.17 -15.63 4.76
C TRP A 254 4.82 -15.44 3.27
N ILE A 255 5.74 -14.87 2.45
CA ILE A 255 5.51 -14.61 1.03
C ILE A 255 5.81 -15.90 0.25
N PRO A 256 4.85 -16.43 -0.53
CA PRO A 256 5.07 -17.65 -1.31
C PRO A 256 6.08 -17.43 -2.45
N PRO A 257 6.81 -18.48 -2.86
CA PRO A 257 7.63 -18.44 -4.07
C PRO A 257 6.77 -18.13 -5.31
N VAL A 258 7.36 -17.38 -6.26
CA VAL A 258 6.69 -17.00 -7.50
C VAL A 258 6.65 -18.15 -8.51
N THR A 259 5.60 -18.13 -9.33
CA THR A 259 5.44 -18.99 -10.50
C THR A 259 5.25 -18.14 -11.76
N TRP A 260 5.38 -18.73 -12.95
CA TRP A 260 5.15 -18.02 -14.22
C TRP A 260 3.73 -17.46 -14.36
N ARG A 261 2.77 -18.01 -13.63
CA ARG A 261 1.39 -17.52 -13.58
C ARG A 261 1.29 -16.17 -12.88
N ASP A 262 2.09 -15.93 -11.86
CA ASP A 262 1.96 -14.74 -11.00
C ASP A 262 2.24 -13.44 -11.73
N LEU A 263 3.09 -13.46 -12.75
CA LEU A 263 3.37 -12.28 -13.57
C LEU A 263 2.12 -11.76 -14.31
N PRO A 264 1.42 -12.51 -15.17
CA PRO A 264 0.20 -12.03 -15.80
C PRO A 264 -0.95 -11.87 -14.78
N ALA A 265 -0.99 -12.65 -13.70
CA ALA A 265 -1.97 -12.50 -12.63
C ALA A 265 -1.85 -11.17 -11.91
N MET A 266 -0.63 -10.64 -11.72
CA MET A 266 -0.39 -9.31 -11.16
C MET A 266 -1.01 -8.20 -12.02
N TYR A 267 -0.80 -8.22 -13.33
CA TYR A 267 -1.44 -7.24 -14.22
C TYR A 267 -2.96 -7.42 -14.27
N TRP A 268 -3.44 -8.65 -14.24
CA TRP A 268 -4.88 -8.93 -14.14
C TRP A 268 -5.46 -8.34 -12.86
N HIS A 269 -4.73 -8.48 -11.74
CA HIS A 269 -5.09 -7.88 -10.46
C HIS A 269 -5.21 -6.35 -10.54
N PHE A 270 -4.34 -5.67 -11.29
CA PHE A 270 -4.43 -4.23 -11.50
C PHE A 270 -5.77 -3.79 -12.10
N PHE A 271 -6.36 -4.61 -12.97
CA PHE A 271 -7.65 -4.32 -13.61
C PHE A 271 -8.86 -4.76 -12.78
N THR A 272 -8.77 -5.89 -12.11
CA THR A 272 -9.93 -6.55 -11.53
C THR A 272 -9.93 -6.55 -10.00
N GLY A 273 -8.77 -6.30 -9.39
CA GLY A 273 -8.56 -6.43 -7.95
C GLY A 273 -8.46 -7.88 -7.46
N ASN A 274 -8.44 -8.86 -8.35
CA ASN A 274 -8.22 -10.27 -8.02
C ASN A 274 -7.12 -10.88 -8.92
N ASN A 275 -6.50 -11.96 -8.47
CA ASN A 275 -5.37 -12.59 -9.17
C ASN A 275 -5.79 -13.62 -10.25
N GLY A 276 -7.03 -13.53 -10.75
CA GLY A 276 -7.52 -14.37 -11.84
C GLY A 276 -7.60 -15.86 -11.47
N GLN A 277 -7.85 -16.17 -10.21
CA GLN A 277 -8.12 -17.57 -9.81
C GLN A 277 -9.32 -18.11 -10.61
N GLY A 278 -9.17 -19.33 -11.12
CA GLY A 278 -10.18 -19.95 -12.00
C GLY A 278 -9.93 -19.73 -13.50
N PHE A 279 -9.10 -18.79 -13.92
CA PHE A 279 -8.72 -18.66 -15.33
C PHE A 279 -7.46 -19.49 -15.65
N PRO A 280 -7.43 -20.21 -16.81
CA PRO A 280 -6.22 -20.83 -17.32
C PRO A 280 -5.10 -19.79 -17.54
N SER A 281 -3.85 -20.14 -17.22
CA SER A 281 -2.71 -19.22 -17.30
C SER A 281 -2.55 -18.62 -18.70
N PHE A 282 -2.81 -19.37 -19.77
CA PHE A 282 -2.65 -18.89 -21.13
C PHE A 282 -3.62 -17.75 -21.48
N ILE A 283 -4.85 -17.73 -20.90
CA ILE A 283 -5.82 -16.62 -21.08
C ILE A 283 -5.27 -15.36 -20.45
N LEU A 284 -4.72 -15.46 -19.24
CA LEU A 284 -4.08 -14.30 -18.57
C LEU A 284 -2.90 -13.77 -19.39
N TRP A 285 -2.05 -14.66 -19.92
CA TRP A 285 -0.93 -14.27 -20.78
C TRP A 285 -1.38 -13.58 -22.07
N LEU A 286 -2.45 -14.09 -22.74
CA LEU A 286 -2.98 -13.46 -23.94
C LEU A 286 -3.59 -12.07 -23.67
N ALA A 287 -4.40 -11.95 -22.62
CA ALA A 287 -5.05 -10.67 -22.28
C ALA A 287 -4.03 -9.60 -21.88
N VAL A 288 -3.13 -9.96 -20.95
CA VAL A 288 -2.10 -9.06 -20.44
C VAL A 288 -1.04 -8.77 -21.49
N GLY A 289 -0.55 -9.80 -22.18
CA GLY A 289 0.45 -9.66 -23.25
C GLY A 289 -0.07 -8.81 -24.40
N GLY A 290 -1.33 -8.97 -24.79
CA GLY A 290 -2.00 -8.14 -25.80
C GLY A 290 -2.06 -6.67 -25.39
N PHE A 291 -2.44 -6.40 -24.12
CA PHE A 291 -2.47 -5.02 -23.59
C PHE A 291 -1.05 -4.41 -23.53
N ILE A 292 -0.11 -5.07 -22.87
CA ILE A 292 1.27 -4.58 -22.71
C ILE A 292 1.95 -4.42 -24.07
N GLY A 293 1.78 -5.39 -24.99
CA GLY A 293 2.35 -5.32 -26.34
C GLY A 293 1.79 -4.15 -27.15
N THR A 294 0.48 -3.90 -27.07
CA THR A 294 -0.16 -2.77 -27.77
C THR A 294 0.31 -1.44 -27.21
N VAL A 295 0.30 -1.28 -25.89
CA VAL A 295 0.74 -0.04 -25.24
C VAL A 295 2.24 0.19 -25.49
N GLY A 296 3.05 -0.87 -25.38
CA GLY A 296 4.50 -0.81 -25.66
C GLY A 296 4.80 -0.38 -27.08
N ARG A 297 4.13 -0.99 -28.07
CA ARG A 297 4.26 -0.58 -29.49
C ARG A 297 3.98 0.90 -29.69
N ILE A 298 2.89 1.40 -29.09
CA ILE A 298 2.52 2.83 -29.20
C ILE A 298 3.56 3.70 -28.49
N SER A 299 3.99 3.35 -27.31
CA SER A 299 4.93 4.14 -26.48
C SER A 299 6.34 4.18 -27.09
N LEU A 300 6.72 3.19 -27.90
CA LEU A 300 8.01 3.14 -28.60
C LEU A 300 8.01 3.85 -29.96
N CYS A 301 6.84 4.34 -30.45
CA CYS A 301 6.79 5.13 -31.67
C CYS A 301 7.42 6.52 -31.44
N ASN A 302 8.10 7.05 -32.48
CA ASN A 302 8.85 8.32 -32.43
C ASN A 302 7.97 9.58 -32.58
N GLY A 303 6.79 9.60 -32.00
CA GLY A 303 5.91 10.79 -32.01
C GLY A 303 6.23 11.76 -30.87
N GLU A 304 5.78 13.01 -30.99
CA GLU A 304 6.03 14.04 -29.97
C GLU A 304 5.43 13.68 -28.61
N TYR A 305 4.22 13.11 -28.60
CA TYR A 305 3.51 12.72 -27.39
C TYR A 305 3.85 11.30 -26.92
N GLU A 306 4.25 10.43 -27.81
CA GLU A 306 4.59 9.03 -27.56
C GLU A 306 5.80 8.91 -26.64
N ARG A 307 6.79 9.81 -26.77
CA ARG A 307 8.00 9.85 -25.91
C ARG A 307 7.66 10.00 -24.43
N TYR A 308 6.58 10.70 -24.08
CA TYR A 308 6.17 10.85 -22.67
C TYR A 308 5.41 9.63 -22.17
N GLN A 309 4.68 8.95 -23.05
CA GLN A 309 3.99 7.70 -22.74
C GLN A 309 5.00 6.59 -22.36
N LEU A 310 6.20 6.65 -22.92
CA LEU A 310 7.27 5.71 -22.62
C LEU A 310 7.64 5.71 -21.13
N ILE A 311 7.61 6.88 -20.46
CA ILE A 311 7.89 6.96 -19.02
C ILE A 311 6.83 6.19 -18.23
N LEU A 312 5.55 6.38 -18.57
CA LEU A 312 4.45 5.64 -17.93
C LEU A 312 4.50 4.14 -18.24
N PHE A 313 4.87 3.78 -19.46
CA PHE A 313 5.04 2.39 -19.87
C PHE A 313 6.20 1.72 -19.10
N CYS A 314 7.34 2.39 -18.98
CA CYS A 314 8.45 1.90 -18.16
C CYS A 314 8.05 1.77 -16.68
N ASN A 315 7.30 2.73 -16.11
CA ASN A 315 6.78 2.64 -14.75
C ASN A 315 5.79 1.49 -14.56
N LEU A 316 5.02 1.15 -15.58
CA LEU A 316 4.09 0.02 -15.53
C LEU A 316 4.84 -1.32 -15.58
N VAL A 317 5.88 -1.43 -16.40
CA VAL A 317 6.49 -2.74 -16.74
C VAL A 317 7.75 -3.01 -15.93
N ILE A 318 8.68 -2.06 -15.84
CA ILE A 318 10.01 -2.32 -15.29
C ILE A 318 9.99 -2.72 -13.80
N PRO A 319 9.26 -2.04 -12.90
CA PRO A 319 9.20 -2.45 -11.50
C PRO A 319 8.67 -3.87 -11.32
N VAL A 320 7.57 -4.20 -12.02
CA VAL A 320 6.93 -5.52 -11.92
C VAL A 320 7.87 -6.61 -12.42
N MET A 321 8.53 -6.40 -13.57
CA MET A 321 9.47 -7.36 -14.15
C MET A 321 10.69 -7.56 -13.27
N LEU A 322 11.30 -6.49 -12.78
CA LEU A 322 12.50 -6.59 -11.93
C LEU A 322 12.20 -7.33 -10.63
N VAL A 323 11.13 -6.97 -9.94
CA VAL A 323 10.76 -7.64 -8.68
C VAL A 323 10.33 -9.08 -8.94
N PHE A 324 9.64 -9.38 -10.06
CA PHE A 324 9.33 -10.76 -10.45
C PHE A 324 10.61 -11.60 -10.62
N ILE A 325 11.60 -11.06 -11.32
CA ILE A 325 12.90 -11.73 -11.50
C ILE A 325 13.60 -11.94 -10.15
N ILE A 326 13.68 -10.90 -9.32
CA ILE A 326 14.31 -10.98 -7.99
C ILE A 326 13.58 -12.00 -7.11
N SER A 327 12.26 -12.13 -7.25
CA SER A 327 11.44 -13.00 -6.41
C SER A 327 11.65 -14.50 -6.63
N TRP A 328 12.37 -14.89 -7.68
CA TRP A 328 12.87 -16.26 -7.84
C TRP A 328 13.95 -16.63 -6.80
N TRP A 329 14.63 -15.63 -6.26
CA TRP A 329 15.65 -15.81 -5.21
C TRP A 329 15.18 -15.31 -3.87
N MET A 330 14.46 -14.19 -3.82
CA MET A 330 13.97 -13.56 -2.58
C MET A 330 12.49 -13.21 -2.75
N PRO A 331 11.56 -13.92 -2.07
CA PRO A 331 10.12 -13.69 -2.23
C PRO A 331 9.72 -12.27 -1.82
N LEU A 332 9.39 -11.43 -2.81
CA LEU A 332 8.99 -10.02 -2.64
C LEU A 332 7.75 -9.66 -3.47
N PHE A 333 7.20 -10.62 -4.23
CA PHE A 333 6.18 -10.38 -5.23
C PHE A 333 4.78 -10.36 -4.59
N ILE A 334 4.39 -9.18 -4.08
CA ILE A 334 3.09 -8.95 -3.44
C ILE A 334 2.41 -7.79 -4.15
N ASP A 335 1.10 -7.89 -4.37
CA ASP A 335 0.26 -6.94 -5.11
C ASP A 335 0.36 -5.49 -4.61
N ARG A 336 0.27 -5.29 -3.31
CA ARG A 336 0.34 -3.97 -2.67
C ARG A 336 1.62 -3.20 -2.98
N TYR A 337 2.72 -3.88 -3.18
CA TYR A 337 4.01 -3.24 -3.49
C TYR A 337 4.08 -2.66 -4.90
N PHE A 338 3.14 -3.02 -5.80
CA PHE A 338 3.08 -2.54 -7.18
C PHE A 338 1.95 -1.54 -7.44
N PHE A 339 1.25 -1.10 -6.40
CA PHE A 339 0.19 -0.10 -6.56
C PHE A 339 0.64 1.13 -7.35
N PHE A 340 1.83 1.67 -7.05
CA PHE A 340 2.39 2.82 -7.77
C PHE A 340 2.58 2.57 -9.28
N SER A 341 2.97 1.36 -9.69
CA SER A 341 3.10 0.98 -11.10
C SER A 341 1.75 0.95 -11.80
N SER A 342 0.72 0.43 -11.13
CA SER A 342 -0.63 0.31 -11.67
C SER A 342 -1.26 1.66 -12.02
N LEU A 343 -0.85 2.75 -11.38
CA LEU A 343 -1.32 4.12 -11.65
C LEU A 343 -0.95 4.64 -13.05
N SER A 344 -0.05 3.96 -13.76
CA SER A 344 0.23 4.22 -15.17
C SER A 344 -0.87 3.71 -16.10
N ILE A 345 -1.73 2.78 -15.66
CA ILE A 345 -2.79 2.17 -16.50
C ILE A 345 -3.85 3.19 -16.92
N PRO A 346 -4.48 3.99 -16.04
CA PRO A 346 -5.53 4.90 -16.44
C PRO A 346 -5.13 5.87 -17.56
N PRO A 347 -4.00 6.58 -17.53
CA PRO A 347 -3.59 7.46 -18.62
C PRO A 347 -3.25 6.68 -19.90
N LEU A 348 -2.54 5.55 -19.81
CA LEU A 348 -2.18 4.74 -20.99
C LEU A 348 -3.42 4.14 -21.67
N LEU A 349 -4.35 3.60 -20.87
CA LEU A 349 -5.63 3.07 -21.35
C LEU A 349 -6.47 4.15 -22.02
N ALA A 350 -6.58 5.33 -21.42
CA ALA A 350 -7.33 6.45 -21.99
C ALA A 350 -6.74 6.92 -23.32
N VAL A 351 -5.41 6.99 -23.44
CA VAL A 351 -4.73 7.32 -24.70
C VAL A 351 -5.01 6.25 -25.76
N LEU A 352 -4.95 4.96 -25.40
CA LEU A 352 -5.25 3.86 -26.32
C LEU A 352 -6.70 3.96 -26.83
N LEU A 353 -7.66 4.15 -25.94
CA LEU A 353 -9.08 4.22 -26.30
C LEU A 353 -9.43 5.43 -27.17
N THR A 354 -8.83 6.58 -26.91
CA THR A 354 -9.12 7.80 -27.68
C THR A 354 -8.55 7.78 -29.10
N ARG A 355 -7.65 6.85 -29.41
CA ARG A 355 -7.17 6.59 -30.79
C ARG A 355 -8.12 5.71 -31.60
N ALA A 356 -9.02 4.99 -30.96
CA ALA A 356 -9.99 4.12 -31.63
C ALA A 356 -11.18 4.92 -32.20
N LYS A 357 -11.94 4.28 -33.11
CA LYS A 357 -13.22 4.84 -33.61
C LYS A 357 -14.18 5.07 -32.44
N LYS A 358 -15.04 6.10 -32.52
CA LYS A 358 -15.94 6.50 -31.42
C LYS A 358 -16.76 5.34 -30.83
N ALA A 359 -17.33 4.47 -31.68
CA ALA A 359 -18.11 3.31 -31.21
C ALA A 359 -17.26 2.31 -30.44
N VAL A 360 -16.03 2.01 -30.91
CA VAL A 360 -15.08 1.12 -30.24
C VAL A 360 -14.62 1.71 -28.91
N CYS A 361 -14.31 3.01 -28.90
CA CYS A 361 -13.98 3.74 -27.67
C CYS A 361 -15.13 3.67 -26.65
N GLY A 362 -16.38 3.88 -27.09
CA GLY A 362 -17.57 3.80 -26.23
C GLY A 362 -17.79 2.41 -25.65
N PHE A 363 -17.65 1.36 -26.47
CA PHE A 363 -17.76 -0.03 -26.02
C PHE A 363 -16.74 -0.35 -24.92
N TRP A 364 -15.45 -0.08 -25.16
CA TRP A 364 -14.40 -0.37 -24.19
C TRP A 364 -14.49 0.52 -22.95
N PHE A 365 -14.94 1.78 -23.09
CA PHE A 365 -15.19 2.64 -21.95
C PHE A 365 -16.23 2.04 -20.99
N ILE A 366 -17.36 1.57 -21.54
CA ILE A 366 -18.41 0.91 -20.74
C ILE A 366 -17.85 -0.37 -20.11
N LEU A 367 -17.15 -1.20 -20.89
CA LEU A 367 -16.60 -2.46 -20.39
C LEU A 367 -15.61 -2.24 -19.24
N PHE A 368 -14.64 -1.32 -19.37
CA PHE A 368 -13.70 -1.03 -18.28
C PHE A 368 -14.36 -0.32 -17.11
N THR A 369 -15.37 0.50 -17.33
CA THR A 369 -16.17 1.11 -16.25
C THR A 369 -16.85 0.02 -15.41
N LEU A 370 -17.48 -0.95 -16.06
CA LEU A 370 -18.14 -2.08 -15.39
C LEU A 370 -17.11 -2.98 -14.69
N LEU A 371 -16.00 -3.28 -15.36
CA LEU A 371 -14.94 -4.12 -14.81
C LEU A 371 -14.31 -3.50 -13.55
N PHE A 372 -13.93 -2.23 -13.61
CA PHE A 372 -13.35 -1.51 -12.48
C PHE A 372 -14.37 -1.29 -11.37
N GLY A 373 -15.60 -0.93 -11.71
CA GLY A 373 -16.68 -0.76 -10.74
C GLY A 373 -16.98 -2.07 -9.98
N TYR A 374 -17.11 -3.18 -10.72
CA TYR A 374 -17.29 -4.50 -10.13
C TYR A 374 -16.11 -4.91 -9.23
N GLY A 375 -14.86 -4.73 -9.72
CA GLY A 375 -13.67 -5.05 -8.95
C GLY A 375 -13.55 -4.21 -7.67
N SER A 376 -13.85 -2.92 -7.73
CA SER A 376 -13.84 -2.03 -6.55
C SER A 376 -14.92 -2.38 -5.54
N TYR A 377 -16.09 -2.79 -5.99
CA TYR A 377 -17.16 -3.24 -5.11
C TYR A 377 -16.86 -4.61 -4.49
N HIS A 378 -16.44 -5.58 -5.29
CA HIS A 378 -16.24 -6.96 -4.85
C HIS A 378 -14.99 -7.16 -3.97
N ASN A 379 -13.95 -6.34 -4.18
CA ASN A 379 -12.75 -6.35 -3.32
C ASN A 379 -12.94 -5.59 -2.02
N ASN A 380 -14.11 -5.04 -1.80
CA ASN A 380 -14.52 -4.47 -0.53
C ASN A 380 -15.45 -5.49 0.17
N PRO A 381 -14.89 -6.56 0.78
CA PRO A 381 -15.70 -7.60 1.35
C PRO A 381 -16.60 -7.01 2.44
N GLU A 382 -17.80 -7.57 2.60
CA GLU A 382 -18.77 -7.28 3.66
C GLU A 382 -18.16 -7.65 5.03
N HIS A 383 -17.12 -6.95 5.43
CA HIS A 383 -16.52 -7.15 6.75
C HIS A 383 -17.05 -6.06 7.68
N ILE A 384 -18.10 -6.41 8.38
CA ILE A 384 -18.50 -5.75 9.61
C ILE A 384 -17.27 -5.72 10.53
N ASP A 385 -17.06 -4.62 11.25
CA ASP A 385 -16.00 -4.54 12.26
C ASP A 385 -16.19 -5.64 13.31
N GLU A 386 -15.58 -6.77 13.11
CA GLU A 386 -15.69 -7.95 13.97
C GLU A 386 -14.91 -7.77 15.28
N PHE A 387 -13.94 -6.89 15.33
CA PHE A 387 -13.08 -6.69 16.50
C PHE A 387 -13.73 -5.82 17.59
N LYS A 388 -14.40 -4.75 17.22
CA LYS A 388 -14.99 -3.81 18.16
C LYS A 388 -16.03 -4.45 19.10
N PRO A 389 -16.98 -5.28 18.61
CA PRO A 389 -17.90 -5.99 19.48
C PRO A 389 -17.20 -6.94 20.46
N LEU A 390 -16.13 -7.61 20.01
CA LEU A 390 -15.36 -8.54 20.84
C LEU A 390 -14.64 -7.81 21.97
N VAL A 391 -13.94 -6.72 21.67
CA VAL A 391 -13.24 -5.91 22.68
C VAL A 391 -14.24 -5.29 23.65
N ASN A 392 -15.39 -4.80 23.17
CA ASN A 392 -16.47 -4.29 24.03
C ASN A 392 -17.02 -5.36 24.96
N TYR A 393 -17.21 -6.60 24.46
CA TYR A 393 -17.65 -7.72 25.27
C TYR A 393 -16.71 -8.01 26.45
N ILE A 394 -15.40 -7.99 26.21
CA ILE A 394 -14.38 -8.11 27.25
C ILE A 394 -14.47 -6.90 28.20
N ASN A 395 -14.41 -5.69 27.67
CA ASN A 395 -14.34 -4.46 28.44
C ASN A 395 -15.51 -4.27 29.41
N THR A 396 -16.71 -4.76 29.06
CA THR A 396 -17.90 -4.67 29.91
C THR A 396 -17.91 -5.69 31.05
N ARG A 397 -17.11 -6.77 30.94
CA ARG A 397 -17.08 -7.91 31.89
C ARG A 397 -15.74 -8.11 32.58
N HIS A 398 -14.71 -7.37 32.15
CA HIS A 398 -13.37 -7.40 32.71
C HIS A 398 -13.41 -6.94 34.19
N GLN A 399 -12.80 -7.72 35.06
CA GLN A 399 -12.62 -7.44 36.48
C GLN A 399 -11.16 -7.12 36.80
N PRO A 400 -10.88 -6.41 37.90
CA PRO A 400 -9.50 -6.29 38.39
C PRO A 400 -8.86 -7.67 38.51
N ASN A 401 -7.59 -7.80 38.11
CA ASN A 401 -6.85 -9.07 38.08
C ASN A 401 -7.34 -10.11 37.05
N ASP A 402 -8.10 -9.73 36.03
CA ASP A 402 -8.28 -10.54 34.84
C ASP A 402 -7.04 -10.40 33.94
N ALA A 403 -6.61 -11.49 33.31
CA ALA A 403 -5.65 -11.45 32.21
C ALA A 403 -6.38 -11.55 30.86
N VAL A 404 -5.88 -10.84 29.86
CA VAL A 404 -6.30 -11.01 28.46
C VAL A 404 -5.14 -11.54 27.66
N VAL A 405 -5.37 -12.62 26.90
CA VAL A 405 -4.35 -13.26 26.08
C VAL A 405 -4.85 -13.37 24.65
N VAL A 406 -4.05 -12.93 23.69
CA VAL A 406 -4.36 -13.02 22.26
C VAL A 406 -3.42 -14.02 21.59
N SER A 407 -3.96 -14.90 20.73
CA SER A 407 -3.24 -16.05 20.20
C SER A 407 -2.15 -15.73 19.17
N LYS A 408 -2.33 -14.64 18.40
CA LYS A 408 -1.45 -14.33 17.26
C LYS A 408 -1.08 -12.86 17.24
N MET A 409 0.14 -12.55 16.80
CA MET A 409 0.64 -11.18 16.66
C MET A 409 -0.28 -10.32 15.80
N PHE A 410 -0.78 -10.85 14.70
CA PHE A 410 -1.66 -10.10 13.79
C PHE A 410 -2.97 -9.66 14.46
N ASP A 411 -3.54 -10.51 15.29
CA ASP A 411 -4.76 -10.20 16.05
C ASP A 411 -4.45 -9.32 17.27
N TYR A 412 -3.26 -9.49 17.87
CA TYR A 412 -2.79 -8.73 19.03
C TYR A 412 -2.66 -7.23 18.73
N LEU A 413 -2.06 -6.86 17.59
CA LEU A 413 -1.93 -5.46 17.19
C LEU A 413 -3.29 -4.78 17.02
N SER A 414 -4.22 -5.47 16.34
CA SER A 414 -5.60 -4.98 16.24
C SER A 414 -6.26 -4.87 17.61
N TYR A 415 -6.08 -5.88 18.48
CA TYR A 415 -6.64 -5.85 19.84
C TYR A 415 -6.15 -4.64 20.63
N VAL A 416 -4.84 -4.39 20.64
CA VAL A 416 -4.20 -3.24 21.34
C VAL A 416 -4.72 -1.91 20.80
N TYR A 417 -4.95 -1.78 19.48
CA TYR A 417 -5.55 -0.58 18.93
C TYR A 417 -6.96 -0.32 19.45
N TYR A 418 -7.83 -1.35 19.49
CA TYR A 418 -9.23 -1.21 19.93
C TYR A 418 -9.37 -1.14 21.46
N ASN A 419 -8.45 -1.73 22.21
CA ASN A 419 -8.46 -1.65 23.66
C ASN A 419 -8.01 -0.27 24.13
N LYS A 420 -8.97 0.52 24.61
CA LYS A 420 -8.71 1.86 25.19
C LYS A 420 -8.59 1.84 26.71
N ARG A 421 -8.65 0.65 27.34
CA ARG A 421 -8.54 0.49 28.79
C ARG A 421 -7.13 0.08 29.18
N ASP A 422 -6.72 0.55 30.32
CA ASP A 422 -5.38 0.25 30.89
C ASP A 422 -5.43 -1.06 31.70
N TYR A 423 -5.52 -2.19 30.99
CA TYR A 423 -5.31 -3.51 31.58
C TYR A 423 -4.30 -4.32 30.75
N ARG A 424 -3.62 -5.19 31.43
CA ARG A 424 -2.54 -5.96 30.83
C ARG A 424 -3.07 -6.97 29.83
N THR A 425 -2.55 -6.88 28.60
CA THR A 425 -2.86 -7.79 27.50
C THR A 425 -1.59 -8.53 27.09
N PHE A 426 -1.67 -9.85 26.98
CA PHE A 426 -0.57 -10.71 26.62
C PHE A 426 -0.71 -11.22 25.19
N LEU A 427 0.42 -11.39 24.53
CA LEU A 427 0.53 -12.18 23.30
C LEU A 427 1.01 -13.59 23.66
N TYR A 428 0.28 -14.60 23.21
CA TYR A 428 0.67 -16.00 23.37
C TYR A 428 1.74 -16.39 22.35
N THR A 429 2.89 -16.83 22.85
CA THR A 429 4.10 -17.14 22.04
C THR A 429 4.65 -18.52 22.41
N PRO A 430 3.87 -19.60 22.18
CA PRO A 430 4.30 -20.94 22.56
C PRO A 430 5.57 -21.34 21.81
N HIS A 431 6.36 -22.20 22.43
CA HIS A 431 7.49 -22.83 21.76
C HIS A 431 6.99 -23.72 20.62
N ASN A 432 7.68 -23.68 19.49
CA ASN A 432 7.39 -24.58 18.38
C ASN A 432 7.82 -26.03 18.69
N ALA A 433 7.54 -26.96 17.77
CA ALA A 433 7.88 -28.38 17.92
C ALA A 433 9.40 -28.63 18.11
N HIS A 434 10.25 -27.67 17.75
CA HIS A 434 11.71 -27.74 17.90
C HIS A 434 12.22 -27.04 19.18
N GLY A 435 11.31 -26.60 20.06
CA GLY A 435 11.67 -25.92 21.31
C GLY A 435 12.11 -24.47 21.16
N THR A 436 12.00 -23.90 19.95
CA THR A 436 12.32 -22.48 19.72
C THR A 436 11.14 -21.61 20.16
N SER A 437 11.43 -20.50 20.84
CA SER A 437 10.41 -19.55 21.28
C SER A 437 9.63 -19.00 20.10
N GLY A 438 8.30 -18.90 20.24
CA GLY A 438 7.41 -18.22 19.28
C GLY A 438 7.43 -16.70 19.39
N ARG A 439 8.30 -16.13 20.25
CA ARG A 439 8.42 -14.68 20.41
C ARG A 439 8.94 -14.05 19.12
N PRO A 440 8.30 -12.98 18.61
CA PRO A 440 8.78 -12.25 17.45
C PRO A 440 10.18 -11.67 17.75
N ASN A 441 11.00 -11.60 16.71
CA ASN A 441 12.28 -10.92 16.79
C ASN A 441 12.10 -9.39 16.90
N ALA A 442 13.20 -8.65 17.08
CA ALA A 442 13.17 -7.19 17.21
C ALA A 442 12.77 -6.45 15.92
N TYR A 443 12.66 -7.13 14.78
CA TYR A 443 12.27 -6.53 13.50
C TYR A 443 10.76 -6.59 13.28
N GLY A 444 10.27 -5.68 12.45
CA GLY A 444 8.86 -5.56 12.11
C GLY A 444 8.01 -5.27 13.35
N PHE A 445 6.92 -5.98 13.49
CA PHE A 445 5.98 -5.78 14.61
C PHE A 445 6.58 -6.02 16.00
N GLY A 446 7.63 -6.84 16.09
CA GLY A 446 8.31 -7.12 17.35
C GLY A 446 9.00 -5.89 17.95
N SER A 447 9.41 -4.93 17.13
CA SER A 447 10.04 -3.70 17.61
C SER A 447 9.14 -2.90 18.56
N LEU A 448 7.82 -2.93 18.33
CA LEU A 448 6.82 -2.22 19.15
C LEU A 448 6.78 -2.68 20.61
N PHE A 449 7.18 -3.92 20.88
CA PHE A 449 7.06 -4.55 22.20
C PHE A 449 8.41 -4.98 22.77
N TYR A 450 9.51 -4.71 22.07
CA TYR A 450 10.84 -5.17 22.44
C TYR A 450 11.25 -4.71 23.85
N ALA A 451 11.02 -3.46 24.18
CA ALA A 451 11.34 -2.90 25.51
C ALA A 451 10.47 -3.48 26.64
N GLN A 452 9.33 -4.07 26.33
CA GLN A 452 8.36 -4.63 27.27
C GLN A 452 8.11 -6.13 27.02
N ALA A 453 9.06 -6.82 26.41
CA ALA A 453 8.92 -8.21 25.97
C ALA A 453 8.45 -9.15 27.08
N ASP A 454 9.07 -9.08 28.26
CA ASP A 454 8.72 -9.93 29.41
C ASP A 454 7.36 -9.59 30.04
N GLN A 455 6.84 -8.41 29.72
CA GLN A 455 5.51 -7.98 30.18
C GLN A 455 4.42 -8.29 29.15
N THR A 456 4.79 -8.51 27.90
CA THR A 456 3.88 -8.68 26.76
C THR A 456 3.75 -10.14 26.35
N TYR A 457 4.84 -10.89 26.35
CA TYR A 457 4.86 -12.27 25.83
C TYR A 457 4.62 -13.30 26.91
N ILE A 458 3.85 -14.32 26.56
CA ILE A 458 3.59 -15.46 27.41
C ILE A 458 3.75 -16.76 26.62
N ASP A 459 4.69 -17.61 27.03
CA ASP A 459 5.03 -18.84 26.31
C ASP A 459 4.19 -20.03 26.78
N THR A 460 3.64 -19.96 28.01
CA THR A 460 2.88 -21.06 28.62
C THR A 460 1.70 -20.50 29.43
N LEU A 461 0.50 -20.98 29.16
CA LEU A 461 -0.73 -20.52 29.83
C LEU A 461 -0.73 -20.80 31.33
N THR A 462 -0.09 -21.91 31.76
CA THR A 462 -0.02 -22.28 33.19
C THR A 462 0.69 -21.27 34.08
N THR A 463 1.55 -20.41 33.49
CA THR A 463 2.22 -19.33 34.25
C THR A 463 1.22 -18.29 34.79
N LEU A 464 0.08 -18.12 34.10
CA LEU A 464 -0.99 -17.20 34.52
C LEU A 464 -1.68 -17.64 35.81
N SER A 465 -1.70 -18.95 36.09
CA SER A 465 -2.36 -19.51 37.28
C SER A 465 -1.77 -19.02 38.60
N LYS A 466 -0.57 -18.44 38.56
CA LYS A 466 0.12 -17.89 39.76
C LYS A 466 -0.38 -16.47 40.12
N SER A 467 -0.88 -15.72 39.15
CA SER A 467 -1.15 -14.29 39.30
C SER A 467 -2.58 -13.89 38.98
N TYR A 468 -3.33 -14.73 38.26
CA TYR A 468 -4.67 -14.42 37.77
C TYR A 468 -5.66 -15.53 38.12
N HIS A 469 -6.89 -15.12 38.48
CA HIS A 469 -7.99 -16.05 38.73
C HIS A 469 -8.89 -16.22 37.50
N ARG A 470 -8.89 -15.24 36.60
CA ARG A 470 -9.70 -15.27 35.40
C ARG A 470 -8.83 -14.90 34.19
N VAL A 471 -9.03 -15.63 33.11
CA VAL A 471 -8.26 -15.43 31.87
C VAL A 471 -9.21 -15.37 30.68
N TRP A 472 -9.13 -14.29 29.93
CA TRP A 472 -9.77 -14.10 28.66
C TRP A 472 -8.83 -14.55 27.55
N LEU A 473 -9.23 -15.53 26.75
CA LEU A 473 -8.47 -16.01 25.59
C LEU A 473 -9.15 -15.57 24.29
N VAL A 474 -8.43 -14.81 23.48
CA VAL A 474 -8.89 -14.27 22.17
C VAL A 474 -8.21 -15.01 21.04
N SER A 475 -9.01 -15.52 20.08
CA SER A 475 -8.52 -16.25 18.90
C SER A 475 -9.22 -15.77 17.65
N GLY A 476 -8.47 -15.53 16.57
CA GLY A 476 -8.96 -15.25 15.22
C GLY A 476 -9.01 -16.48 14.31
N GLY A 477 -8.83 -17.69 14.86
CA GLY A 477 -8.76 -18.94 14.12
C GLY A 477 -9.46 -20.10 14.83
N ASN A 478 -8.85 -21.28 14.75
CA ASN A 478 -9.34 -22.46 15.45
C ASN A 478 -8.87 -22.41 16.92
N PHE A 479 -9.79 -22.11 17.82
CA PHE A 479 -9.52 -21.89 19.25
C PHE A 479 -8.77 -23.08 19.91
N SER A 480 -9.17 -24.30 19.60
CA SER A 480 -8.57 -25.52 20.19
C SER A 480 -7.14 -25.76 19.70
N GLN A 481 -6.81 -25.26 18.50
CA GLN A 481 -5.44 -25.32 17.95
C GLN A 481 -4.59 -24.16 18.48
N ASP A 482 -5.21 -23.00 18.65
CA ASP A 482 -4.51 -21.80 19.13
C ASP A 482 -4.12 -21.89 20.61
N TYR A 483 -4.90 -22.62 21.43
CA TYR A 483 -4.67 -22.74 22.88
C TYR A 483 -4.73 -24.18 23.38
N PRO A 484 -3.60 -24.79 23.77
CA PRO A 484 -3.59 -26.02 24.56
C PRO A 484 -4.01 -25.70 26.00
N LEU A 485 -5.31 -25.90 26.30
CA LEU A 485 -5.88 -25.54 27.58
C LEU A 485 -5.46 -26.51 28.70
N PRO A 486 -5.09 -26.03 29.88
CA PRO A 486 -4.98 -26.86 31.08
C PRO A 486 -6.34 -27.48 31.42
N SER A 487 -6.36 -28.78 31.76
CA SER A 487 -7.57 -29.54 32.03
C SER A 487 -8.41 -28.99 33.20
N GLU A 488 -7.75 -28.33 34.13
CA GLU A 488 -8.37 -27.74 35.31
C GLU A 488 -9.07 -26.39 35.07
N TRP A 489 -8.86 -25.75 33.92
CA TRP A 489 -9.48 -24.47 33.62
C TRP A 489 -10.96 -24.62 33.22
N GLN A 490 -11.85 -23.91 33.88
CA GLN A 490 -13.29 -23.98 33.62
C GLN A 490 -13.75 -22.83 32.72
N ASN A 491 -14.33 -23.14 31.58
CA ASN A 491 -14.94 -22.15 30.70
C ASN A 491 -16.26 -21.66 31.29
N ILE A 492 -16.39 -20.35 31.53
CA ILE A 492 -17.60 -19.75 32.11
C ILE A 492 -18.32 -18.81 31.16
N ALA A 493 -17.71 -18.36 30.09
CA ALA A 493 -18.32 -17.52 29.08
C ALA A 493 -17.65 -17.66 27.74
N LYS A 494 -18.45 -17.55 26.67
CA LYS A 494 -17.99 -17.58 25.29
C LYS A 494 -18.74 -16.54 24.47
N PHE A 495 -18.02 -15.81 23.62
CA PHE A 495 -18.59 -14.85 22.67
C PHE A 495 -17.86 -14.99 21.33
N ARG A 496 -18.60 -14.83 20.22
CA ARG A 496 -18.06 -14.86 18.87
C ARG A 496 -18.55 -13.65 18.08
N SER A 497 -17.63 -13.04 17.34
CA SER A 497 -17.92 -11.97 16.39
C SER A 497 -17.19 -12.30 15.09
N GLY A 498 -17.93 -12.69 14.06
CA GLY A 498 -17.39 -13.17 12.80
C GLY A 498 -16.42 -14.34 12.98
N ARG A 499 -15.16 -14.18 12.49
CA ARG A 499 -14.11 -15.19 12.64
C ARG A 499 -13.47 -15.19 14.04
N PHE A 500 -13.59 -14.10 14.78
CA PHE A 500 -12.98 -13.95 16.11
C PHE A 500 -13.86 -14.54 17.19
N GLN A 501 -13.22 -15.16 18.16
CA GLN A 501 -13.90 -15.64 19.36
C GLN A 501 -13.10 -15.32 20.62
N VAL A 502 -13.82 -15.13 21.72
CA VAL A 502 -13.24 -14.97 23.05
C VAL A 502 -13.91 -15.93 24.01
N GLN A 503 -13.13 -16.51 24.89
CA GLN A 503 -13.61 -17.35 25.97
C GLN A 503 -13.00 -16.90 27.28
N LEU A 504 -13.83 -16.94 28.35
CA LEU A 504 -13.40 -16.64 29.71
C LEU A 504 -13.25 -17.92 30.50
N PHE A 505 -12.10 -18.07 31.09
CA PHE A 505 -11.78 -19.20 31.96
C PHE A 505 -11.56 -18.75 33.40
N VAL A 506 -12.03 -19.57 34.34
CA VAL A 506 -11.69 -19.46 35.76
C VAL A 506 -10.61 -20.49 36.06
N ILE A 507 -9.59 -20.04 36.76
CA ILE A 507 -8.47 -20.87 37.22
C ILE A 507 -8.74 -21.25 38.68
N PRO A 508 -8.82 -22.55 39.04
CA PRO A 508 -9.02 -22.98 40.42
C PRO A 508 -7.87 -22.48 41.31
N THR A 509 -8.21 -21.91 42.44
CA THR A 509 -7.24 -21.48 43.46
C THR A 509 -6.51 -22.68 44.04
N GLN A 510 -5.25 -22.51 44.43
CA GLN A 510 -4.43 -23.59 45.06
C GLN A 510 -5.10 -24.22 46.31
N GLN A 511 -5.94 -23.47 47.02
CA GLN A 511 -6.71 -23.98 48.16
C GLN A 511 -7.78 -25.00 47.72
N ALA A 512 -8.36 -24.88 46.54
CA ALA A 512 -9.32 -25.85 45.98
C ALA A 512 -8.64 -27.17 45.53
N ARG A 513 -7.35 -27.14 45.24
CA ARG A 513 -6.52 -28.33 44.88
C ARG A 513 -6.18 -29.24 46.06
N GLN A 514 -6.24 -28.72 47.28
CA GLN A 514 -5.94 -29.50 48.49
C GLN A 514 -7.21 -30.19 49.06
N MET A 515 -8.38 -29.91 48.50
CA MET A 515 -9.64 -30.52 48.94
C MET A 515 -10.23 -31.56 47.96
N GLN A 516 -9.53 -31.84 46.84
CA GLN A 516 -9.80 -32.95 45.90
C GLN A 516 -8.71 -34.00 46.02
#